data_b52d9c4aba2558ddae7f203f9e312cef
#
_entry.id   b52d9c4aba2558ddae7f203f9e312cef
#
_cell.length_a   1.000
_cell.length_b   1.000
_cell.length_c   1.000
_cell.angle_alpha   90.00
_cell.angle_beta   90.00
_cell.angle_gamma   90.00
#
_symmetry.space_group_name_H-M   'P 1'
#
loop_
_entity.id
_entity.type
_entity.pdbx_description
1 polymer ?
#
loop_
_entity_poly.entity_id
_entity_poly.type
_entity_poly.pdbx_seq_one_letter_code
_entity_poly.pdbx_strand_id
1 'polypeptide(L)'
;EATGEPYRQAVGGMSAGNGSLMCLAPVAMAFCDDPDAAAQFSADSSRTTHPAVECVEACGVYGRLIAAAIEGASRTELYVLAADLAEQMTNPDLATILRGSYRVKGRDEISSSGYVLHSLEAALWAFASTDDFLEGALLAVNLGDDADTVGAIYGQLAGALYGRSGIPENWRDRLHDTGMIEDLAAGIADRVGTFEVVVG
;
A
#
# COMPACT_ATOMS: atom_id res chain seq x y z
N GLU A 1 5.71 -16.03 29.62
CA GLU A 1 6.95 -15.24 29.46
C GLU A 1 7.00 -14.78 28.02
N ALA A 2 6.97 -13.48 27.78
CA ALA A 2 7.15 -12.93 26.45
C ALA A 2 8.60 -13.22 26.02
N THR A 3 8.78 -13.86 24.87
CA THR A 3 10.09 -14.32 24.38
C THR A 3 11.03 -13.19 23.94
N GLY A 4 10.67 -11.92 24.14
CA GLY A 4 11.48 -10.76 23.74
C GLY A 4 11.51 -10.50 22.22
N GLU A 5 10.96 -11.39 21.41
CA GLU A 5 10.82 -11.19 19.95
C GLU A 5 9.60 -10.32 19.70
N PRO A 6 9.76 -9.10 19.16
CA PRO A 6 8.65 -8.16 18.94
C PRO A 6 7.74 -8.60 17.78
N TYR A 7 8.15 -9.56 16.96
CA TYR A 7 7.46 -9.96 15.74
C TYR A 7 6.95 -11.40 15.82
N ARG A 8 5.79 -11.66 15.18
CA ARG A 8 5.33 -13.03 14.96
C ARG A 8 6.31 -13.76 14.05
N GLN A 9 6.66 -14.99 14.44
CA GLN A 9 7.34 -15.90 13.53
C GLN A 9 6.32 -16.50 12.57
N ALA A 10 6.69 -16.64 11.29
CA ALA A 10 5.87 -17.32 10.32
C ALA A 10 5.64 -18.77 10.76
N VAL A 11 4.41 -19.12 11.09
CA VAL A 11 4.05 -20.52 11.36
C VAL A 11 3.70 -21.13 10.01
N GLY A 12 4.42 -22.18 9.62
CA GLY A 12 4.29 -22.79 8.30
C GLY A 12 2.82 -23.09 7.94
N GLY A 13 2.42 -22.73 6.72
CA GLY A 13 1.07 -22.95 6.18
C GLY A 13 0.08 -21.79 6.37
N MET A 14 0.47 -20.65 6.94
CA MET A 14 -0.37 -19.47 6.92
C MET A 14 -0.33 -18.84 5.52
N SER A 15 -1.50 -18.70 4.91
CA SER A 15 -1.64 -17.97 3.64
C SER A 15 -1.16 -16.54 3.80
N ALA A 16 -0.43 -16.01 2.81
CA ALA A 16 0.00 -14.61 2.78
C ALA A 16 -1.22 -13.71 2.46
N GLY A 17 -2.02 -13.42 3.49
CA GLY A 17 -3.19 -12.56 3.40
C GLY A 17 -2.82 -11.08 3.24
N ASN A 18 -3.73 -10.30 2.71
CA ASN A 18 -3.55 -8.89 2.39
C ASN A 18 -3.82 -7.92 3.56
N GLY A 19 -4.15 -8.44 4.76
CA GLY A 19 -4.58 -7.64 5.91
C GLY A 19 -3.58 -6.59 6.37
N SER A 20 -2.27 -6.83 6.29
CA SER A 20 -1.26 -5.83 6.61
C SER A 20 -1.13 -4.75 5.53
N LEU A 21 -1.35 -5.11 4.26
CA LEU A 21 -1.24 -4.19 3.14
C LEU A 21 -2.38 -3.18 3.09
N MET A 22 -3.62 -3.61 3.39
CA MET A 22 -4.81 -2.74 3.35
C MET A 22 -4.80 -1.63 4.40
N CYS A 23 -4.01 -1.76 5.47
CA CYS A 23 -3.97 -0.81 6.59
C CYS A 23 -2.66 0.01 6.64
N LEU A 24 -1.89 0.06 5.56
CA LEU A 24 -0.49 0.51 5.57
C LEU A 24 -0.31 2.03 5.58
N ALA A 25 -1.24 2.79 5.01
CA ALA A 25 -1.09 4.22 4.77
C ALA A 25 -0.59 5.05 5.98
N PRO A 26 -1.07 4.84 7.23
CA PRO A 26 -0.59 5.61 8.37
C PRO A 26 0.92 5.49 8.62
N VAL A 27 1.50 4.30 8.36
CA VAL A 27 2.95 4.09 8.50
C VAL A 27 3.71 4.85 7.42
N ALA A 28 3.29 4.71 6.16
CA ALA A 28 3.91 5.44 5.06
C ALA A 28 3.82 6.96 5.22
N MET A 29 2.69 7.48 5.74
CA MET A 29 2.52 8.90 6.05
C MET A 29 3.47 9.37 7.15
N ALA A 30 3.66 8.58 8.21
CA ALA A 30 4.49 8.95 9.36
C ALA A 30 5.98 9.11 8.99
N PHE A 31 6.44 8.43 7.98
CA PHE A 31 7.84 8.40 7.53
C PHE A 31 8.01 8.84 6.08
N CYS A 32 7.09 9.65 5.54
CA CYS A 32 7.13 10.02 4.12
C CYS A 32 8.38 10.82 3.73
N ASP A 33 8.96 11.59 4.64
CA ASP A 33 10.19 12.36 4.47
C ASP A 33 11.48 11.51 4.46
N ASP A 34 11.41 10.24 4.88
CA ASP A 34 12.51 9.26 4.83
C ASP A 34 12.05 7.98 4.10
N PRO A 35 12.33 7.85 2.79
CA PRO A 35 11.87 6.71 1.99
C PRO A 35 12.38 5.35 2.48
N ASP A 36 13.55 5.29 3.09
CA ASP A 36 14.12 4.04 3.61
C ASP A 36 13.43 3.66 4.93
N ALA A 37 13.18 4.64 5.81
CA ALA A 37 12.37 4.45 7.01
C ALA A 37 10.93 4.04 6.66
N ALA A 38 10.29 4.69 5.67
CA ALA A 38 8.96 4.32 5.19
C ALA A 38 8.90 2.85 4.74
N ALA A 39 9.90 2.39 3.98
CA ALA A 39 9.97 0.99 3.54
C ALA A 39 10.18 0.04 4.74
N GLN A 40 11.14 0.35 5.61
CA GLN A 40 11.48 -0.50 6.75
C GLN A 40 10.29 -0.65 7.72
N PHE A 41 9.71 0.45 8.19
CA PHE A 41 8.61 0.41 9.15
C PHE A 41 7.32 -0.15 8.55
N SER A 42 7.09 0.00 7.25
CA SER A 42 6.01 -0.67 6.55
C SER A 42 6.19 -2.19 6.57
N ALA A 43 7.39 -2.68 6.31
CA ALA A 43 7.74 -4.09 6.41
C ALA A 43 7.60 -4.60 7.86
N ASP A 44 8.07 -3.83 8.84
CA ASP A 44 8.00 -4.18 10.26
C ASP A 44 6.54 -4.21 10.76
N SER A 45 5.71 -3.28 10.32
CA SER A 45 4.27 -3.29 10.59
C SER A 45 3.61 -4.59 10.11
N SER A 46 3.97 -5.06 8.92
CA SER A 46 3.48 -6.34 8.41
C SER A 46 3.90 -7.52 9.28
N ARG A 47 5.15 -7.55 9.76
CA ARG A 47 5.67 -8.61 10.62
C ARG A 47 4.88 -8.81 11.90
N THR A 48 4.19 -7.78 12.40
CA THR A 48 3.39 -7.88 13.62
C THR A 48 2.18 -8.80 13.47
N THR A 49 1.62 -8.91 12.27
CA THR A 49 0.38 -9.66 12.00
C THR A 49 0.51 -10.66 10.84
N HIS A 50 1.27 -10.31 9.80
CA HIS A 50 1.42 -11.07 8.55
C HIS A 50 2.90 -11.24 8.21
N PRO A 51 3.62 -12.15 8.90
CA PRO A 51 5.07 -12.29 8.79
C PRO A 51 5.54 -13.07 7.55
N ALA A 52 4.63 -13.47 6.65
CA ALA A 52 5.01 -14.11 5.39
C ALA A 52 5.87 -13.17 4.54
N VAL A 53 6.88 -13.72 3.87
CA VAL A 53 7.86 -12.92 3.10
C VAL A 53 7.16 -12.04 2.07
N GLU A 54 6.16 -12.57 1.38
CA GLU A 54 5.35 -11.86 0.39
C GLU A 54 4.64 -10.64 0.98
N CYS A 55 4.11 -10.76 2.21
CA CYS A 55 3.44 -9.66 2.90
C CYS A 55 4.44 -8.59 3.33
N VAL A 56 5.57 -9.00 3.88
CA VAL A 56 6.62 -8.11 4.39
C VAL A 56 7.25 -7.31 3.25
N GLU A 57 7.64 -7.98 2.15
CA GLU A 57 8.20 -7.32 0.97
C GLU A 57 7.17 -6.41 0.29
N ALA A 58 5.92 -6.88 0.10
CA ALA A 58 4.86 -6.07 -0.50
C ALA A 58 4.58 -4.80 0.31
N CYS A 59 4.49 -4.89 1.64
CA CYS A 59 4.29 -3.73 2.51
C CYS A 59 5.47 -2.77 2.46
N GLY A 60 6.71 -3.25 2.49
CA GLY A 60 7.90 -2.40 2.40
C GLY A 60 7.93 -1.58 1.11
N VAL A 61 7.75 -2.25 -0.02
CA VAL A 61 7.71 -1.58 -1.34
C VAL A 61 6.52 -0.62 -1.43
N TYR A 62 5.34 -1.06 -1.04
CA TYR A 62 4.14 -0.25 -1.18
C TYR A 62 4.17 0.99 -0.29
N GLY A 63 4.70 0.87 0.95
CA GLY A 63 4.94 2.01 1.83
C GLY A 63 5.88 3.04 1.21
N ARG A 64 6.95 2.59 0.55
CA ARG A 64 7.88 3.48 -0.16
C ARG A 64 7.22 4.19 -1.35
N LEU A 65 6.35 3.50 -2.11
CA LEU A 65 5.60 4.12 -3.20
C LEU A 65 4.61 5.17 -2.69
N ILE A 66 3.90 4.90 -1.60
CA ILE A 66 2.98 5.85 -0.97
C ILE A 66 3.75 7.08 -0.47
N ALA A 67 4.88 6.89 0.23
CA ALA A 67 5.72 7.96 0.72
C ALA A 67 6.21 8.85 -0.43
N ALA A 68 6.72 8.25 -1.52
CA ALA A 68 7.14 9.00 -2.71
C ALA A 68 5.98 9.80 -3.34
N ALA A 69 4.77 9.23 -3.39
CA ALA A 69 3.60 9.94 -3.90
C ALA A 69 3.21 11.13 -3.02
N ILE A 70 3.29 11.00 -1.70
CA ILE A 70 3.05 12.09 -0.74
C ILE A 70 4.06 13.22 -0.94
N GLU A 71 5.33 12.89 -1.18
CA GLU A 71 6.41 13.86 -1.46
C GLU A 71 6.36 14.44 -2.89
N GLY A 72 5.32 14.10 -3.66
CA GLY A 72 5.04 14.72 -4.95
C GLY A 72 5.59 13.99 -6.16
N ALA A 73 6.02 12.74 -6.02
CA ALA A 73 6.42 11.95 -7.18
C ALA A 73 5.25 11.79 -8.16
N SER A 74 5.54 12.01 -9.44
CA SER A 74 4.59 11.78 -10.52
C SER A 74 4.33 10.28 -10.72
N ARG A 75 3.25 9.94 -11.38
CA ARG A 75 2.92 8.55 -11.74
C ARG A 75 4.07 7.85 -12.46
N THR A 76 4.74 8.55 -13.38
CA THR A 76 5.87 7.98 -14.13
C THR A 76 7.05 7.67 -13.21
N GLU A 77 7.36 8.57 -12.27
CA GLU A 77 8.42 8.35 -11.28
C GLU A 77 8.09 7.19 -10.34
N LEU A 78 6.82 7.04 -9.94
CA LEU A 78 6.37 5.88 -9.17
C LEU A 78 6.58 4.55 -9.93
N TYR A 79 6.37 4.54 -11.24
CA TYR A 79 6.62 3.34 -12.04
C TYR A 79 8.10 3.02 -12.17
N VAL A 80 8.95 4.03 -12.32
CA VAL A 80 10.41 3.84 -12.35
C VAL A 80 10.87 3.32 -11.00
N LEU A 81 10.44 3.94 -9.90
CA LEU A 81 10.76 3.50 -8.54
C LEU A 81 10.34 2.05 -8.30
N ALA A 82 9.12 1.67 -8.70
CA ALA A 82 8.66 0.28 -8.56
C ALA A 82 9.56 -0.70 -9.31
N ALA A 83 9.95 -0.37 -10.55
CA ALA A 83 10.84 -1.20 -11.35
C ALA A 83 12.24 -1.33 -10.74
N ASP A 84 12.79 -0.26 -10.18
CA ASP A 84 14.09 -0.27 -9.50
C ASP A 84 14.04 -1.12 -8.23
N LEU A 85 12.96 -1.03 -7.46
CA LEU A 85 12.73 -1.86 -6.27
C LEU A 85 12.57 -3.34 -6.60
N ALA A 86 12.05 -3.68 -7.78
CA ALA A 86 11.90 -5.06 -8.22
C ALA A 86 13.21 -5.85 -8.23
N GLU A 87 14.35 -5.17 -8.44
CA GLU A 87 15.68 -5.81 -8.46
C GLU A 87 16.14 -6.30 -7.08
N GLN A 88 15.52 -5.82 -6.01
CA GLN A 88 15.86 -6.15 -4.63
C GLN A 88 14.92 -7.21 -4.03
N MET A 89 13.85 -7.58 -4.73
CA MET A 89 12.85 -8.51 -4.21
C MET A 89 13.34 -9.94 -4.26
N THR A 90 13.07 -10.68 -3.18
CA THR A 90 13.35 -12.12 -3.13
C THR A 90 12.21 -12.94 -3.74
N ASN A 91 10.98 -12.40 -3.69
CA ASN A 91 9.82 -13.04 -4.31
C ASN A 91 9.74 -12.68 -5.80
N PRO A 92 9.83 -13.67 -6.72
CA PRO A 92 9.85 -13.42 -8.16
C PRO A 92 8.52 -12.91 -8.72
N ASP A 93 7.39 -13.28 -8.10
CA ASP A 93 6.07 -12.82 -8.54
C ASP A 93 5.89 -11.36 -8.18
N LEU A 94 6.31 -10.94 -6.98
CA LEU A 94 6.33 -9.53 -6.60
C LEU A 94 7.22 -8.72 -7.54
N ALA A 95 8.44 -9.19 -7.81
CA ALA A 95 9.34 -8.51 -8.77
C ALA A 95 8.70 -8.35 -10.16
N THR A 96 7.95 -9.36 -10.62
CA THR A 96 7.24 -9.31 -11.90
C THR A 96 6.11 -8.26 -11.89
N ILE A 97 5.34 -8.19 -10.81
CA ILE A 97 4.31 -7.17 -10.60
C ILE A 97 4.93 -5.77 -10.63
N LEU A 98 6.01 -5.55 -9.86
CA LEU A 98 6.67 -4.25 -9.76
C LEU A 98 7.27 -3.77 -11.09
N ARG A 99 7.72 -4.68 -11.96
CA ARG A 99 8.12 -4.36 -13.35
C ARG A 99 6.93 -3.99 -14.26
N GLY A 100 5.71 -4.05 -13.76
CA GLY A 100 4.52 -3.58 -14.45
C GLY A 100 3.83 -4.62 -15.33
N SER A 101 3.94 -5.92 -15.01
CA SER A 101 3.25 -7.01 -15.74
C SER A 101 1.74 -6.78 -15.87
N TYR A 102 1.12 -6.16 -14.86
CA TYR A 102 -0.30 -5.84 -14.83
C TYR A 102 -0.74 -4.86 -15.91
N ARG A 103 0.14 -4.03 -16.47
CA ARG A 103 -0.22 -2.97 -17.44
C ARG A 103 -0.70 -3.50 -18.79
N VAL A 104 -0.37 -4.74 -19.11
CA VAL A 104 -0.78 -5.40 -20.36
C VAL A 104 -1.91 -6.39 -20.16
N LYS A 105 -2.34 -6.60 -18.93
CA LYS A 105 -3.41 -7.54 -18.56
C LYS A 105 -4.79 -6.92 -18.77
N GLY A 106 -5.71 -7.70 -19.33
CA GLY A 106 -7.13 -7.40 -19.31
C GLY A 106 -7.75 -7.67 -17.94
N ARG A 107 -8.95 -7.14 -17.69
CA ARG A 107 -9.69 -7.32 -16.42
C ARG A 107 -9.81 -8.80 -16.01
N ASP A 108 -10.08 -9.67 -16.96
CA ASP A 108 -10.31 -11.10 -16.70
C ASP A 108 -9.02 -11.86 -16.35
N GLU A 109 -7.86 -11.22 -16.47
CA GLU A 109 -6.56 -11.77 -16.11
C GLU A 109 -6.08 -11.27 -14.72
N ILE A 110 -6.84 -10.38 -14.08
CA ILE A 110 -6.54 -9.83 -12.75
C ILE A 110 -7.36 -10.58 -11.70
N SER A 111 -6.65 -11.15 -10.72
CA SER A 111 -7.26 -11.74 -9.54
C SER A 111 -7.35 -10.72 -8.41
N SER A 112 -8.50 -10.66 -7.75
CA SER A 112 -8.78 -9.80 -6.58
C SER A 112 -8.98 -10.62 -5.30
N SER A 113 -8.35 -11.77 -5.20
CA SER A 113 -8.47 -12.63 -4.01
C SER A 113 -7.74 -12.03 -2.79
N GLY A 114 -8.02 -12.59 -1.59
CA GLY A 114 -7.37 -12.21 -0.34
C GLY A 114 -5.86 -12.51 -0.24
N TYR A 115 -5.22 -13.04 -1.30
CA TYR A 115 -3.77 -13.22 -1.35
C TYR A 115 -3.07 -11.88 -1.63
N VAL A 116 -2.07 -11.54 -0.82
CA VAL A 116 -1.44 -10.21 -0.81
C VAL A 116 -0.95 -9.73 -2.18
N LEU A 117 -0.33 -10.62 -2.99
CA LEU A 117 0.19 -10.23 -4.30
C LEU A 117 -0.93 -10.05 -5.34
N HIS A 118 -2.02 -10.80 -5.24
CA HIS A 118 -3.20 -10.59 -6.09
C HIS A 118 -3.85 -9.24 -5.80
N SER A 119 -4.04 -8.90 -4.52
CA SER A 119 -4.63 -7.62 -4.12
C SER A 119 -3.72 -6.44 -4.51
N LEU A 120 -2.40 -6.58 -4.37
CA LEU A 120 -1.44 -5.56 -4.81
C LEU A 120 -1.47 -5.38 -6.33
N GLU A 121 -1.43 -6.48 -7.10
CA GLU A 121 -1.51 -6.44 -8.57
C GLU A 121 -2.81 -5.79 -9.03
N ALA A 122 -3.94 -6.17 -8.43
CA ALA A 122 -5.26 -5.62 -8.74
C ALA A 122 -5.33 -4.10 -8.49
N ALA A 123 -4.81 -3.64 -7.36
CA ALA A 123 -4.75 -2.21 -7.03
C ALA A 123 -3.84 -1.43 -7.99
N LEU A 124 -2.66 -1.96 -8.32
CA LEU A 124 -1.73 -1.33 -9.27
C LEU A 124 -2.27 -1.36 -10.71
N TRP A 125 -3.00 -2.41 -11.10
CA TRP A 125 -3.69 -2.48 -12.38
C TRP A 125 -4.75 -1.39 -12.50
N ALA A 126 -5.61 -1.23 -11.51
CA ALA A 126 -6.62 -0.18 -11.47
C ALA A 126 -5.97 1.22 -11.51
N PHE A 127 -4.88 1.41 -10.75
CA PHE A 127 -4.11 2.65 -10.73
C PHE A 127 -3.49 2.99 -12.09
N ALA A 128 -3.04 1.99 -12.85
CA ALA A 128 -2.43 2.19 -14.16
C ALA A 128 -3.45 2.35 -15.30
N SER A 129 -4.69 1.91 -15.09
CA SER A 129 -5.72 1.87 -16.12
C SER A 129 -6.46 3.20 -16.33
N THR A 130 -6.32 4.15 -15.38
CA THR A 130 -7.01 5.46 -15.43
C THR A 130 -6.13 6.59 -14.94
N ASP A 131 -6.50 7.82 -15.28
CA ASP A 131 -5.87 9.05 -14.79
C ASP A 131 -6.75 9.80 -13.79
N ASP A 132 -7.76 9.14 -13.24
CA ASP A 132 -8.76 9.70 -12.33
C ASP A 132 -8.96 8.82 -11.11
N PHE A 133 -9.07 9.43 -9.92
CA PHE A 133 -9.26 8.70 -8.65
C PHE A 133 -10.53 7.87 -8.65
N LEU A 134 -11.67 8.48 -9.08
CA LEU A 134 -12.98 7.84 -9.05
C LEU A 134 -13.04 6.64 -10.00
N GLU A 135 -12.58 6.82 -11.24
CA GLU A 135 -12.59 5.75 -12.23
C GLU A 135 -11.74 4.56 -11.79
N GLY A 136 -10.53 4.83 -11.28
CA GLY A 136 -9.66 3.76 -10.78
C GLY A 136 -10.22 3.07 -9.54
N ALA A 137 -10.84 3.80 -8.62
CA ALA A 137 -11.50 3.21 -7.46
C ALA A 137 -12.66 2.29 -7.88
N LEU A 138 -13.47 2.72 -8.87
CA LEU A 138 -14.53 1.90 -9.43
C LEU A 138 -14.00 0.66 -10.15
N LEU A 139 -12.87 0.77 -10.88
CA LEU A 139 -12.22 -0.41 -11.47
C LEU A 139 -11.79 -1.40 -10.39
N ALA A 140 -11.12 -0.93 -9.33
CA ALA A 140 -10.64 -1.76 -8.24
C ALA A 140 -11.77 -2.54 -7.56
N VAL A 141 -12.82 -1.84 -7.12
CA VAL A 141 -13.92 -2.49 -6.37
C VAL A 141 -14.82 -3.36 -7.26
N ASN A 142 -14.93 -3.06 -8.55
CA ASN A 142 -15.73 -3.86 -9.49
C ASN A 142 -15.01 -5.12 -9.99
N LEU A 143 -13.78 -5.37 -9.57
CA LEU A 143 -13.16 -6.70 -9.75
C LEU A 143 -13.96 -7.78 -9.03
N GLY A 144 -14.58 -7.42 -7.90
CA GLY A 144 -15.34 -8.36 -7.06
C GLY A 144 -14.42 -9.08 -6.07
N ASP A 145 -14.84 -10.26 -5.62
CA ASP A 145 -14.10 -11.08 -4.65
C ASP A 145 -13.76 -10.27 -3.37
N ASP A 146 -12.50 -9.93 -3.11
CA ASP A 146 -12.06 -9.13 -1.95
C ASP A 146 -12.04 -7.62 -2.30
N ALA A 147 -13.15 -7.12 -2.79
CA ALA A 147 -13.30 -5.80 -3.41
C ALA A 147 -13.02 -4.62 -2.47
N ASP A 148 -13.41 -4.71 -1.22
CA ASP A 148 -13.20 -3.69 -0.19
C ASP A 148 -11.71 -3.54 0.13
N THR A 149 -11.00 -4.66 0.25
CA THR A 149 -9.55 -4.66 0.48
C THR A 149 -8.79 -4.13 -0.72
N VAL A 150 -9.11 -4.56 -1.95
CA VAL A 150 -8.47 -4.03 -3.16
C VAL A 150 -8.74 -2.53 -3.31
N GLY A 151 -9.98 -2.09 -3.03
CA GLY A 151 -10.34 -0.67 -3.00
C GLY A 151 -9.55 0.12 -1.95
N ALA A 152 -9.33 -0.44 -0.75
CA ALA A 152 -8.51 0.18 0.29
C ALA A 152 -7.04 0.31 -0.14
N ILE A 153 -6.45 -0.74 -0.72
CA ILE A 153 -5.07 -0.71 -1.21
C ILE A 153 -4.95 0.33 -2.34
N TYR A 154 -5.83 0.31 -3.35
CA TYR A 154 -5.85 1.32 -4.40
C TYR A 154 -5.93 2.75 -3.83
N GLY A 155 -6.85 2.96 -2.89
CA GLY A 155 -7.12 4.28 -2.29
C GLY A 155 -5.92 4.89 -1.58
N GLN A 156 -5.03 4.09 -1.01
CA GLN A 156 -3.81 4.57 -0.34
C GLN A 156 -2.87 5.26 -1.34
N LEU A 157 -2.50 4.59 -2.43
CA LEU A 157 -1.59 5.15 -3.42
C LEU A 157 -2.24 6.23 -4.27
N ALA A 158 -3.47 6.01 -4.72
CA ALA A 158 -4.23 6.99 -5.50
C ALA A 158 -4.55 8.25 -4.67
N GLY A 159 -4.90 8.08 -3.40
CA GLY A 159 -5.10 9.19 -2.47
C GLY A 159 -3.84 10.03 -2.25
N ALA A 160 -2.68 9.38 -2.13
CA ALA A 160 -1.39 10.06 -2.03
C ALA A 160 -1.05 10.85 -3.30
N LEU A 161 -1.33 10.28 -4.50
CA LEU A 161 -1.03 10.93 -5.78
C LEU A 161 -2.01 12.08 -6.11
N TYR A 162 -3.32 11.85 -5.96
CA TYR A 162 -4.36 12.80 -6.39
C TYR A 162 -4.76 13.79 -5.30
N GLY A 163 -4.38 13.51 -4.05
CA GLY A 163 -4.75 14.30 -2.89
C GLY A 163 -6.24 14.23 -2.55
N ARG A 164 -6.61 14.90 -1.46
CA ARG A 164 -8.00 14.99 -0.99
C ARG A 164 -8.97 15.56 -2.03
N SER A 165 -8.51 16.50 -2.84
CA SER A 165 -9.32 17.15 -3.88
C SER A 165 -9.65 16.22 -5.06
N GLY A 166 -8.85 15.17 -5.28
CA GLY A 166 -9.13 14.15 -6.30
C GLY A 166 -10.26 13.21 -5.90
N ILE A 167 -10.57 13.10 -4.60
CA ILE A 167 -11.66 12.26 -4.10
C ILE A 167 -13.00 13.01 -4.26
N PRO A 168 -14.03 12.41 -4.92
CA PRO A 168 -15.32 13.07 -5.10
C PRO A 168 -15.92 13.56 -3.78
N GLU A 169 -16.42 14.80 -3.76
CA GLU A 169 -16.99 15.42 -2.56
C GLU A 169 -18.16 14.60 -1.99
N ASN A 170 -19.05 14.14 -2.84
CA ASN A 170 -20.18 13.31 -2.43
C ASN A 170 -19.77 11.96 -1.81
N TRP A 171 -18.57 11.47 -2.04
CA TRP A 171 -18.03 10.29 -1.37
C TRP A 171 -17.48 10.66 0.01
N ARG A 172 -16.72 11.75 0.09
CA ARG A 172 -16.17 12.27 1.36
C ARG A 172 -17.28 12.61 2.36
N ASP A 173 -18.37 13.23 1.89
CA ASP A 173 -19.52 13.60 2.72
C ASP A 173 -20.30 12.41 3.29
N ARG A 174 -20.14 11.23 2.71
CA ARG A 174 -20.77 9.98 3.16
C ARG A 174 -19.89 9.13 4.06
N LEU A 175 -18.62 9.47 4.22
CA LEU A 175 -17.74 8.75 5.12
C LEU A 175 -18.21 8.94 6.57
N HIS A 176 -18.27 7.83 7.30
CA HIS A 176 -18.49 7.88 8.74
C HIS A 176 -17.26 8.46 9.42
N ASP A 177 -17.47 9.36 10.38
CA ASP A 177 -16.41 10.01 11.18
C ASP A 177 -15.29 10.68 10.35
N THR A 178 -15.64 11.33 9.23
CA THR A 178 -14.70 12.07 8.38
C THR A 178 -13.80 13.00 9.18
N GLY A 179 -14.37 13.73 10.16
CA GLY A 179 -13.61 14.63 11.04
C GLY A 179 -12.51 13.90 11.81
N MET A 180 -12.81 12.75 12.39
CA MET A 180 -11.80 11.96 13.11
C MET A 180 -10.69 11.48 12.16
N ILE A 181 -11.02 11.06 10.95
CA ILE A 181 -10.04 10.63 9.95
C ILE A 181 -9.12 11.79 9.57
N GLU A 182 -9.68 12.97 9.32
CA GLU A 182 -8.91 14.18 9.00
C GLU A 182 -8.02 14.63 10.16
N ASP A 183 -8.52 14.62 11.39
CA ASP A 183 -7.74 14.97 12.59
C ASP A 183 -6.58 14.00 12.82
N LEU A 184 -6.78 12.70 12.64
CA LEU A 184 -5.72 11.68 12.76
C LEU A 184 -4.67 11.86 11.67
N ALA A 185 -5.08 12.10 10.43
CA ALA A 185 -4.16 12.33 9.32
C ALA A 185 -3.32 13.60 9.54
N ALA A 186 -3.95 14.69 9.99
CA ALA A 186 -3.26 15.92 10.34
C ALA A 186 -2.27 15.70 11.50
N GLY A 187 -2.69 14.97 12.55
CA GLY A 187 -1.82 14.64 13.67
C GLY A 187 -0.61 13.78 13.32
N ILE A 188 -0.70 12.94 12.27
CA ILE A 188 0.46 12.23 11.72
C ILE A 188 1.35 13.22 10.97
N ALA A 189 0.78 14.02 10.07
CA ALA A 189 1.51 14.98 9.25
C ALA A 189 2.31 15.98 10.10
N ASP A 190 1.73 16.49 11.21
CA ASP A 190 2.39 17.40 12.14
C ASP A 190 3.62 16.78 12.84
N ARG A 191 3.76 15.46 12.80
CA ARG A 191 4.86 14.73 13.43
C ARG A 191 5.89 14.18 12.45
N VAL A 192 5.70 14.35 11.15
CA VAL A 192 6.70 13.95 10.14
C VAL A 192 8.04 14.62 10.47
N GLY A 193 9.12 13.85 10.40
CA GLY A 193 10.47 14.29 10.80
C GLY A 193 10.73 14.36 12.31
N THR A 194 9.72 14.05 13.16
CA THR A 194 9.92 14.02 14.64
C THR A 194 9.99 12.61 15.21
N PHE A 195 9.73 11.60 14.40
CA PHE A 195 9.83 10.20 14.83
C PHE A 195 11.29 9.78 14.95
N GLU A 196 11.77 9.60 16.17
CA GLU A 196 13.11 9.03 16.40
C GLU A 196 13.09 7.53 16.12
N VAL A 197 13.96 7.09 15.23
CA VAL A 197 14.21 5.67 14.97
C VAL A 197 15.07 5.13 16.11
N VAL A 198 14.44 4.49 17.09
CA VAL A 198 15.18 3.75 18.14
C VAL A 198 15.63 2.42 17.53
N VAL A 199 16.86 2.40 17.02
CA VAL A 199 17.51 1.16 16.59
C VAL A 199 17.95 0.42 17.86
N GLY A 200 17.26 -0.68 18.17
CA GLY A 200 17.61 -1.58 19.28
C GLY A 200 18.61 -2.66 18.84
#